data_7e3e530e08c853c8d14270a75132cdd2
#
_entry.id   7e3e530e08c853c8d14270a75132cdd2
#
_cell.length_a   1.000
_cell.length_b   1.000
_cell.length_c   1.000
_cell.angle_alpha   90.00
_cell.angle_beta   90.00
_cell.angle_gamma   90.00
#
_symmetry.space_group_name_H-M   'P 1'
#
loop_
_entity.id
_entity.type
_entity.pdbx_description
1 polymer ?
#
loop_
_entity_poly.entity_id
_entity_poly.type
_entity_poly.pdbx_seq_one_letter_code
_entity_poly.pdbx_strand_id
1 'polypeptide(L)'
;LHREVNRCAAMLRALGVGKGDRVLIYMPMVAEAIFAMLATVRIGAIHSVVFGGFASVSLASRIDDAAPKVIVTADAGMRMGKVVAYKPLLDEALRLSKQPTTSVLILNRGLDAQMSRTAGRDLDYAELRAQHMDAQIPVVWLESNEPSYILYTSGTTGKPKGVQRDTGGYAVAMT
;
A
#
# COMPACT_ATOMS: atom_id res chain seq x y z
N LEU A 1 14.15 -2.72 11.77
CA LEU A 1 13.48 -3.06 10.54
C LEU A 1 12.74 -4.39 10.62
N HIS A 2 13.43 -5.52 10.86
CA HIS A 2 12.85 -6.88 10.83
C HIS A 2 11.58 -7.03 11.70
N ARG A 3 11.59 -6.52 12.94
CA ARG A 3 10.42 -6.56 13.83
C ARG A 3 9.22 -5.81 13.24
N GLU A 4 9.41 -4.61 12.70
CA GLU A 4 8.31 -3.83 12.11
C GLU A 4 7.76 -4.47 10.83
N VAL A 5 8.62 -5.09 10.03
CA VAL A 5 8.18 -5.86 8.85
C VAL A 5 7.33 -7.05 9.26
N ASN A 6 7.69 -7.79 10.33
CA ASN A 6 6.86 -8.89 10.84
C ASN A 6 5.51 -8.41 11.37
N ARG A 7 5.48 -7.29 12.13
CA ARG A 7 4.24 -6.68 12.62
C ARG A 7 3.33 -6.28 11.47
N CYS A 8 3.89 -5.57 10.48
CA CYS A 8 3.13 -5.15 9.30
C CYS A 8 2.63 -6.35 8.48
N ALA A 9 3.44 -7.41 8.34
CA ALA A 9 3.04 -8.64 7.68
C ALA A 9 1.87 -9.34 8.40
N ALA A 10 1.89 -9.35 9.74
CA ALA A 10 0.79 -9.87 10.55
C ALA A 10 -0.49 -9.04 10.37
N MET A 11 -0.38 -7.71 10.36
CA MET A 11 -1.50 -6.81 10.09
C MET A 11 -2.14 -7.09 8.72
N LEU A 12 -1.31 -7.19 7.66
CA LEU A 12 -1.79 -7.50 6.32
C LEU A 12 -2.48 -8.87 6.25
N ARG A 13 -1.93 -9.90 6.91
CA ARG A 13 -2.57 -11.22 7.01
C ARG A 13 -3.89 -11.17 7.77
N ALA A 14 -3.97 -10.42 8.85
CA ALA A 14 -5.22 -10.22 9.62
C ALA A 14 -6.31 -9.56 8.76
N LEU A 15 -5.91 -8.72 7.79
CA LEU A 15 -6.80 -8.13 6.78
C LEU A 15 -7.05 -9.06 5.58
N GLY A 16 -6.62 -10.30 5.67
CA GLY A 16 -6.87 -11.34 4.68
C GLY A 16 -5.93 -11.33 3.48
N VAL A 17 -4.84 -10.56 3.51
CA VAL A 17 -3.85 -10.55 2.42
C VAL A 17 -3.04 -11.85 2.42
N GLY A 18 -3.00 -12.52 1.28
CA GLY A 18 -2.22 -13.73 1.05
C GLY A 18 -1.33 -13.64 -0.19
N LYS A 19 -0.71 -14.78 -0.54
CA LYS A 19 0.13 -14.90 -1.73
C LYS A 19 -0.65 -14.49 -2.99
N GLY A 20 -0.06 -13.63 -3.81
CA GLY A 20 -0.64 -13.15 -5.07
C GLY A 20 -1.66 -12.00 -4.91
N ASP A 21 -2.11 -11.68 -3.70
CA ASP A 21 -2.95 -10.50 -3.48
C ASP A 21 -2.16 -9.20 -3.69
N ARG A 22 -2.85 -8.11 -4.06
CA ARG A 22 -2.23 -6.79 -4.24
C ARG A 22 -2.47 -5.91 -3.03
N VAL A 23 -1.42 -5.20 -2.64
CA VAL A 23 -1.44 -4.14 -1.62
C VAL A 23 -1.01 -2.84 -2.29
N LEU A 24 -1.88 -1.84 -2.27
CA LEU A 24 -1.54 -0.52 -2.79
C LEU A 24 -1.03 0.35 -1.64
N ILE A 25 0.11 1.01 -1.86
CA ILE A 25 0.78 1.85 -0.86
C ILE A 25 0.73 3.30 -1.36
N TYR A 26 -0.19 4.09 -0.81
CA TYR A 26 -0.36 5.51 -1.08
C TYR A 26 0.06 6.32 0.14
N MET A 27 1.36 6.47 0.32
CA MET A 27 1.96 7.03 1.53
C MET A 27 2.98 8.13 1.21
N PRO A 28 3.25 9.03 2.16
CA PRO A 28 4.44 9.89 2.10
C PRO A 28 5.72 9.07 2.30
N MET A 29 6.88 9.73 2.18
CA MET A 29 8.19 9.12 2.43
C MET A 29 8.41 8.95 3.94
N VAL A 30 7.87 7.87 4.49
CA VAL A 30 7.96 7.49 5.90
C VAL A 30 8.41 6.03 6.02
N ALA A 31 8.93 5.65 7.18
CA ALA A 31 9.45 4.30 7.41
C ALA A 31 8.37 3.22 7.23
N GLU A 32 7.13 3.53 7.57
CA GLU A 32 5.99 2.61 7.46
C GLU A 32 5.66 2.24 6.00
N ALA A 33 5.97 3.11 5.03
CA ALA A 33 5.86 2.77 3.62
C ALA A 33 6.83 1.64 3.25
N ILE A 34 8.07 1.68 3.75
CA ILE A 34 9.06 0.62 3.55
C ILE A 34 8.65 -0.65 4.28
N PHE A 35 8.11 -0.53 5.50
CA PHE A 35 7.60 -1.69 6.23
C PHE A 35 6.48 -2.38 5.46
N ALA A 36 5.55 -1.62 4.88
CA ALA A 36 4.46 -2.15 4.07
C ALA A 36 4.97 -2.85 2.80
N MET A 37 5.94 -2.27 2.09
CA MET A 37 6.56 -2.90 0.92
C MET A 37 7.19 -4.26 1.27
N LEU A 38 8.08 -4.27 2.26
CA LEU A 38 8.80 -5.48 2.67
C LEU A 38 7.87 -6.52 3.31
N ALA A 39 6.86 -6.09 4.05
CA ALA A 39 5.86 -6.98 4.64
C ALA A 39 5.02 -7.66 3.55
N THR A 40 4.63 -6.92 2.51
CA THR A 40 3.88 -7.45 1.38
C THR A 40 4.66 -8.54 0.66
N VAL A 41 5.93 -8.29 0.34
CA VAL A 41 6.80 -9.29 -0.29
C VAL A 41 7.02 -10.50 0.63
N ARG A 42 7.20 -10.27 1.95
CA ARG A 42 7.40 -11.35 2.93
C ARG A 42 6.28 -12.38 2.93
N ILE A 43 5.05 -11.96 2.71
CA ILE A 43 3.87 -12.87 2.66
C ILE A 43 3.53 -13.36 1.25
N GLY A 44 4.38 -13.08 0.26
CA GLY A 44 4.19 -13.49 -1.14
C GLY A 44 3.11 -12.68 -1.86
N ALA A 45 2.72 -11.54 -1.33
CA ALA A 45 1.81 -10.60 -1.97
C ALA A 45 2.57 -9.59 -2.85
N ILE A 46 1.83 -8.83 -3.65
CA ILE A 46 2.36 -7.92 -4.67
C ILE A 46 2.06 -6.49 -4.24
N HIS A 47 3.10 -5.67 -4.01
CA HIS A 47 2.86 -4.27 -3.69
C HIS A 47 2.83 -3.36 -4.93
N SER A 48 2.06 -2.30 -4.85
CA SER A 48 2.07 -1.21 -5.81
C SER A 48 2.21 0.12 -5.06
N VAL A 49 3.35 0.78 -5.24
CA VAL A 49 3.58 2.09 -4.61
C VAL A 49 3.07 3.18 -5.52
N VAL A 50 2.23 4.05 -4.98
CA VAL A 50 1.68 5.21 -5.67
C VAL A 50 2.20 6.47 -4.99
N PHE A 51 2.75 7.37 -5.78
CA PHE A 51 3.28 8.64 -5.28
C PHE A 51 2.21 9.45 -4.54
N GLY A 52 2.54 9.86 -3.31
CA GLY A 52 1.67 10.64 -2.45
C GLY A 52 1.51 12.09 -2.90
N GLY A 53 0.65 12.32 -3.82
CA GLY A 53 0.41 13.64 -4.43
C GLY A 53 -0.28 13.52 -5.78
N PHE A 54 -0.57 12.28 -6.20
CA PHE A 54 -1.42 12.07 -7.37
C PHE A 54 -2.86 12.50 -7.08
N ALA A 55 -3.48 13.09 -8.09
CA ALA A 55 -4.90 13.41 -8.08
C ALA A 55 -5.76 12.13 -7.98
N SER A 56 -6.95 12.26 -7.40
CA SER A 56 -7.88 11.16 -7.15
C SER A 56 -8.21 10.33 -8.40
N VAL A 57 -8.36 10.96 -9.56
CA VAL A 57 -8.59 10.25 -10.83
C VAL A 57 -7.44 9.32 -11.20
N SER A 58 -6.19 9.78 -11.03
CA SER A 58 -5.01 8.97 -11.29
C SER A 58 -4.86 7.82 -10.29
N LEU A 59 -5.26 8.03 -9.05
CA LEU A 59 -5.27 6.99 -8.01
C LEU A 59 -6.38 5.96 -8.29
N ALA A 60 -7.59 6.41 -8.66
CA ALA A 60 -8.71 5.54 -9.02
C ALA A 60 -8.35 4.58 -10.16
N SER A 61 -7.70 5.10 -11.22
CA SER A 61 -7.25 4.26 -12.33
C SER A 61 -6.29 3.14 -11.91
N ARG A 62 -5.40 3.40 -10.93
CA ARG A 62 -4.49 2.39 -10.39
C ARG A 62 -5.19 1.40 -9.47
N ILE A 63 -6.20 1.86 -8.72
CA ILE A 63 -7.05 0.97 -7.91
C ILE A 63 -7.82 0.04 -8.83
N ASP A 64 -8.37 0.55 -9.92
CA ASP A 64 -9.12 -0.27 -10.90
C ASP A 64 -8.22 -1.31 -11.58
N ASP A 65 -7.01 -0.95 -11.94
CA ASP A 65 -6.07 -1.84 -12.63
C ASP A 65 -5.46 -2.89 -11.70
N ALA A 66 -4.98 -2.48 -10.51
CA ALA A 66 -4.35 -3.38 -9.55
C ALA A 66 -5.35 -4.20 -8.75
N ALA A 67 -6.58 -3.75 -8.59
CA ALA A 67 -7.61 -4.35 -7.73
C ALA A 67 -7.05 -4.75 -6.35
N PRO A 68 -6.52 -3.78 -5.55
CA PRO A 68 -5.85 -4.09 -4.29
C PRO A 68 -6.85 -4.57 -3.24
N LYS A 69 -6.45 -5.55 -2.45
CA LYS A 69 -7.23 -6.05 -1.32
C LYS A 69 -7.15 -5.11 -0.12
N VAL A 70 -5.98 -4.49 0.06
CA VAL A 70 -5.72 -3.50 1.11
C VAL A 70 -5.03 -2.29 0.51
N ILE A 71 -5.42 -1.11 0.96
CA ILE A 71 -4.68 0.14 0.69
C ILE A 71 -4.06 0.60 2.00
N VAL A 72 -2.74 0.83 2.00
CA VAL A 72 -2.02 1.45 3.11
C VAL A 72 -1.81 2.92 2.79
N THR A 73 -2.24 3.80 3.67
CA THR A 73 -2.16 5.25 3.48
C THR A 73 -1.80 5.98 4.77
N ALA A 74 -1.67 7.30 4.71
CA ALA A 74 -1.55 8.18 5.86
C ALA A 74 -2.69 9.20 5.88
N ASP A 75 -2.88 9.88 7.02
CA ASP A 75 -3.76 11.06 7.12
C ASP A 75 -3.33 12.13 6.12
N ALA A 76 -2.05 12.52 6.19
CA ALA A 76 -1.46 13.54 5.35
C ALA A 76 0.06 13.37 5.17
N GLY A 77 0.62 14.08 4.21
CA GLY A 77 2.04 14.24 3.98
C GLY A 77 2.46 15.69 3.88
N MET A 78 3.77 15.93 3.92
CA MET A 78 4.34 17.25 3.67
C MET A 78 4.92 17.31 2.26
N ARG A 79 4.57 18.36 1.52
CA ARG A 79 5.12 18.64 0.19
C ARG A 79 5.44 20.12 0.06
N MET A 80 6.68 20.45 -0.23
CA MET A 80 7.16 21.84 -0.38
C MET A 80 6.71 22.75 0.79
N GLY A 81 6.82 22.23 2.03
CA GLY A 81 6.43 22.96 3.24
C GLY A 81 4.92 23.04 3.51
N LYS A 82 4.09 22.42 2.68
CA LYS A 82 2.63 22.42 2.84
C LYS A 82 2.12 21.02 3.21
N VAL A 83 1.09 20.98 4.06
CA VAL A 83 0.36 19.76 4.37
C VAL A 83 -0.53 19.40 3.18
N VAL A 84 -0.45 18.15 2.73
CA VAL A 84 -1.34 17.56 1.71
C VAL A 84 -2.13 16.46 2.38
N ALA A 85 -3.43 16.64 2.55
CA ALA A 85 -4.32 15.62 3.10
C ALA A 85 -4.49 14.48 2.10
N TYR A 86 -4.11 13.25 2.50
CA TYR A 86 -4.18 12.07 1.61
C TYR A 86 -5.53 11.38 1.69
N LYS A 87 -6.13 11.37 2.88
CA LYS A 87 -7.40 10.67 3.09
C LYS A 87 -8.53 11.17 2.19
N PRO A 88 -8.78 12.50 2.05
CA PRO A 88 -9.82 13.00 1.13
C PRO A 88 -9.55 12.64 -0.33
N LEU A 89 -8.28 12.64 -0.76
CA LEU A 89 -7.90 12.24 -2.12
C LEU A 89 -8.16 10.75 -2.36
N LEU A 90 -7.88 9.91 -1.36
CA LEU A 90 -8.15 8.48 -1.43
C LEU A 90 -9.66 8.20 -1.42
N ASP A 91 -10.44 8.86 -0.56
CA ASP A 91 -11.89 8.69 -0.52
C ASP A 91 -12.55 9.02 -1.86
N GLU A 92 -12.12 10.13 -2.47
CA GLU A 92 -12.60 10.48 -3.80
C GLU A 92 -12.14 9.46 -4.87
N ALA A 93 -10.92 8.95 -4.78
CA ALA A 93 -10.44 7.91 -5.67
C ALA A 93 -11.26 6.62 -5.54
N LEU A 94 -11.59 6.20 -4.31
CA LEU A 94 -12.43 5.03 -4.06
C LEU A 94 -13.86 5.24 -4.55
N ARG A 95 -14.40 6.47 -4.47
CA ARG A 95 -15.71 6.80 -5.03
C ARG A 95 -15.74 6.72 -6.56
N LEU A 96 -14.63 7.06 -7.21
CA LEU A 96 -14.48 7.01 -8.67
C LEU A 96 -14.14 5.60 -9.19
N SER A 97 -13.53 4.78 -8.35
CA SER A 97 -13.12 3.41 -8.69
C SER A 97 -14.32 2.49 -8.86
N LYS A 98 -14.16 1.52 -9.74
CA LYS A 98 -15.11 0.42 -9.97
C LYS A 98 -14.79 -0.82 -9.11
N GLN A 99 -13.65 -0.81 -8.44
CA GLN A 99 -13.20 -1.94 -7.63
C GLN A 99 -13.58 -1.75 -6.16
N PRO A 100 -14.21 -2.74 -5.53
CA PRO A 100 -14.43 -2.70 -4.10
C PRO A 100 -13.09 -2.87 -3.36
N THR A 101 -12.72 -1.88 -2.56
CA THR A 101 -11.60 -2.01 -1.63
C THR A 101 -12.16 -2.34 -0.26
N THR A 102 -11.72 -3.45 0.30
CA THR A 102 -12.29 -3.97 1.55
C THR A 102 -11.71 -3.30 2.79
N SER A 103 -10.44 -2.88 2.76
CA SER A 103 -9.77 -2.31 3.93
C SER A 103 -8.78 -1.22 3.55
N VAL A 104 -8.81 -0.14 4.31
CA VAL A 104 -7.85 0.95 4.24
C VAL A 104 -7.13 1.05 5.59
N LEU A 105 -5.82 0.82 5.60
CA LEU A 105 -4.98 0.92 6.79
C LEU A 105 -4.35 2.30 6.84
N ILE A 106 -4.68 3.10 7.85
CA ILE A 106 -4.33 4.52 7.93
C ILE A 106 -3.30 4.77 9.02
N LEU A 107 -2.15 5.28 8.64
CA LEU A 107 -1.15 5.84 9.55
C LEU A 107 -1.58 7.27 9.89
N ASN A 108 -2.06 7.47 11.11
CA ASN A 108 -2.37 8.81 11.61
C ASN A 108 -1.09 9.47 12.13
N ARG A 109 -0.64 10.51 11.43
CA ARG A 109 0.53 11.32 11.76
C ARG A 109 0.18 12.59 12.53
N GLY A 110 -1.12 12.84 12.74
CA GLY A 110 -1.62 14.05 13.39
C GLY A 110 -1.49 15.31 12.53
N LEU A 111 -1.36 15.17 11.21
CA LEU A 111 -1.22 16.30 10.28
C LEU A 111 -2.56 16.77 9.71
N ASP A 112 -3.58 15.92 9.71
CA ASP A 112 -4.94 16.25 9.31
C ASP A 112 -5.91 16.05 10.49
N ALA A 113 -6.15 17.11 11.23
CA ALA A 113 -7.06 17.08 12.37
C ALA A 113 -8.55 16.90 11.98
N GLN A 114 -8.87 17.06 10.69
CA GLN A 114 -10.24 16.93 10.16
C GLN A 114 -10.46 15.61 9.43
N MET A 115 -9.48 14.72 9.46
CA MET A 115 -9.58 13.42 8.78
C MET A 115 -10.82 12.66 9.26
N SER A 116 -11.71 12.34 8.32
CA SER A 116 -12.84 11.44 8.56
C SER A 116 -12.47 9.98 8.32
N ARG A 117 -13.15 9.06 9.00
CA ARG A 117 -12.98 7.61 8.80
C ARG A 117 -14.31 6.98 8.40
N THR A 118 -14.27 6.06 7.46
CA THR A 118 -15.42 5.25 7.08
C THR A 118 -15.44 3.98 7.94
N ALA A 119 -16.48 3.82 8.75
CA ALA A 119 -16.64 2.65 9.61
C ALA A 119 -16.65 1.35 8.79
N GLY A 120 -16.01 0.31 9.33
CA GLY A 120 -15.90 -1.01 8.70
C GLY A 120 -14.87 -1.11 7.56
N ARG A 121 -14.37 0.01 7.05
CA ARG A 121 -13.34 0.05 5.99
C ARG A 121 -11.99 0.58 6.50
N ASP A 122 -12.04 1.68 7.25
CA ASP A 122 -10.85 2.44 7.63
C ASP A 122 -10.35 2.00 9.01
N LEU A 123 -9.13 1.50 9.05
CA LEU A 123 -8.49 0.92 10.23
C LEU A 123 -7.29 1.77 10.64
N ASP A 124 -7.09 1.91 11.94
CA ASP A 124 -5.92 2.61 12.47
C ASP A 124 -4.68 1.71 12.45
N TYR A 125 -3.60 2.25 11.87
CA TYR A 125 -2.31 1.53 11.77
C TYR A 125 -1.73 1.24 13.15
N ALA A 126 -1.75 2.20 14.07
CA ALA A 126 -1.15 2.05 15.40
C ALA A 126 -1.95 1.06 16.26
N GLU A 127 -3.28 1.12 16.21
CA GLU A 127 -4.15 0.19 16.93
C GLU A 127 -3.96 -1.25 16.44
N LEU A 128 -3.97 -1.46 15.11
CA LEU A 128 -3.77 -2.80 14.55
C LEU A 128 -2.34 -3.30 14.80
N ARG A 129 -1.33 -2.43 14.71
CA ARG A 129 0.05 -2.76 15.05
C ARG A 129 0.21 -3.21 16.50
N ALA A 130 -0.48 -2.56 17.44
CA ALA A 130 -0.42 -2.91 18.87
C ALA A 130 -0.91 -4.35 19.15
N GLN A 131 -1.79 -4.88 18.32
CA GLN A 131 -2.28 -6.27 18.44
C GLN A 131 -1.27 -7.31 17.94
N HIS A 132 -0.18 -6.88 17.29
CA HIS A 132 0.78 -7.77 16.63
C HIS A 132 2.24 -7.51 17.05
N MET A 133 2.46 -7.05 18.29
CA MET A 133 3.79 -6.61 18.77
C MET A 133 4.85 -7.69 18.72
N ASP A 134 4.47 -8.95 18.98
CA ASP A 134 5.38 -10.09 19.03
C ASP A 134 5.29 -11.01 17.79
N ALA A 135 4.67 -10.49 16.73
CA ALA A 135 4.45 -11.27 15.52
C ALA A 135 5.76 -11.73 14.87
N GLN A 136 5.79 -13.00 14.50
CA GLN A 136 6.83 -13.64 13.71
C GLN A 136 6.16 -14.35 12.53
N ILE A 137 6.24 -13.75 11.38
CA ILE A 137 5.61 -14.26 10.16
C ILE A 137 6.66 -14.98 9.32
N PRO A 138 6.50 -16.28 9.03
CA PRO A 138 7.39 -16.99 8.13
C PRO A 138 7.41 -16.35 6.75
N VAL A 139 8.58 -16.38 6.10
CA VAL A 139 8.71 -15.95 4.68
C VAL A 139 7.99 -16.93 3.79
N VAL A 140 7.20 -16.42 2.86
CA VAL A 140 6.64 -17.21 1.77
C VAL A 140 7.67 -17.30 0.65
N TRP A 141 8.15 -18.51 0.36
CA TRP A 141 9.05 -18.75 -0.75
C TRP A 141 8.32 -18.65 -2.09
N LEU A 142 8.92 -17.94 -3.03
CA LEU A 142 8.39 -17.70 -4.36
C LEU A 142 9.36 -18.26 -5.40
N GLU A 143 8.81 -18.72 -6.52
CA GLU A 143 9.60 -18.98 -7.71
C GLU A 143 10.12 -17.66 -8.29
N SER A 144 11.24 -17.72 -9.01
CA SER A 144 11.90 -16.51 -9.53
C SER A 144 11.01 -15.70 -10.49
N ASN A 145 10.11 -16.35 -11.19
CA ASN A 145 9.16 -15.74 -12.13
C ASN A 145 7.85 -15.25 -11.48
N GLU A 146 7.64 -15.49 -10.19
CA GLU A 146 6.45 -15.00 -9.49
C GLU A 146 6.55 -13.49 -9.25
N PRO A 147 5.43 -12.76 -9.37
CA PRO A 147 5.43 -11.30 -9.25
C PRO A 147 5.71 -10.82 -7.82
N SER A 148 6.44 -9.71 -7.73
CA SER A 148 6.82 -9.04 -6.48
C SER A 148 6.16 -7.67 -6.34
N TYR A 149 6.16 -6.87 -7.41
CA TYR A 149 5.58 -5.53 -7.37
C TYR A 149 5.10 -5.04 -8.73
N ILE A 150 4.27 -3.98 -8.69
CA ILE A 150 3.75 -3.28 -9.87
C ILE A 150 4.21 -1.82 -9.80
N LEU A 151 4.85 -1.34 -10.88
CA LEU A 151 5.16 0.06 -11.10
C LEU A 151 4.38 0.61 -12.29
N TYR A 152 3.82 1.79 -12.13
CA TYR A 152 3.12 2.47 -13.21
C TYR A 152 4.05 3.45 -13.93
N THR A 153 4.15 3.27 -15.23
CA THR A 153 4.89 4.17 -16.12
C THR A 153 3.92 5.08 -16.90
N SER A 154 4.42 6.24 -17.34
CA SER A 154 3.69 7.11 -18.28
C SER A 154 3.60 6.40 -19.63
N GLY A 155 2.51 5.70 -19.89
CA GLY A 155 2.32 5.03 -21.18
C GLY A 155 2.27 6.02 -22.35
N THR A 156 2.74 5.61 -23.51
CA THR A 156 2.69 6.35 -24.78
C THR A 156 1.25 6.72 -25.22
N THR A 157 0.26 6.04 -24.67
CA THR A 157 -1.19 6.22 -24.96
C THR A 157 -1.90 7.14 -23.96
N GLY A 158 -1.18 7.83 -23.09
CA GLY A 158 -1.75 8.75 -22.08
C GLY A 158 -2.33 8.08 -20.83
N LYS A 159 -2.55 6.76 -20.85
CA LYS A 159 -2.96 6.00 -19.65
C LYS A 159 -1.74 5.35 -18.99
N PRO A 160 -1.60 5.42 -17.66
CA PRO A 160 -0.53 4.71 -16.96
C PRO A 160 -0.61 3.20 -17.25
N LYS A 161 0.54 2.59 -17.52
CA LYS A 161 0.66 1.13 -17.69
C LYS A 161 1.31 0.53 -16.46
N GLY A 162 0.66 -0.44 -15.82
CA GLY A 162 1.22 -1.23 -14.74
C GLY A 162 2.23 -2.22 -15.28
N VAL A 163 3.50 -2.06 -14.91
CA VAL A 163 4.57 -3.01 -15.22
C VAL A 163 4.78 -3.90 -14.01
N GLN A 164 4.43 -5.16 -14.15
CA GLN A 164 4.65 -6.17 -13.12
C GLN A 164 6.09 -6.68 -13.21
N ARG A 165 6.78 -6.71 -12.08
CA ARG A 165 8.14 -7.22 -11.96
C ARG A 165 8.16 -8.53 -11.17
N ASP A 166 8.92 -9.47 -11.65
CA ASP A 166 9.16 -10.76 -10.99
C ASP A 166 10.18 -10.65 -9.85
N THR A 167 10.14 -11.65 -8.98
CA THR A 167 10.99 -11.71 -7.77
C THR A 167 12.46 -11.91 -8.14
N GLY A 168 12.75 -12.79 -9.09
CA GLY A 168 14.12 -13.09 -9.49
C GLY A 168 14.80 -11.94 -10.23
N GLY A 169 14.10 -11.30 -11.17
CA GLY A 169 14.63 -10.12 -11.88
C GLY A 169 14.87 -8.94 -10.93
N TYR A 170 14.02 -8.77 -9.91
CA TYR A 170 14.27 -7.74 -8.88
C TYR A 170 15.50 -8.06 -8.02
N ALA A 171 15.68 -9.32 -7.62
CA ALA A 171 16.86 -9.74 -6.87
C ALA A 171 18.16 -9.48 -7.64
N VAL A 172 18.18 -9.81 -8.92
CA VAL A 172 19.34 -9.54 -9.81
C VAL A 172 19.60 -8.04 -9.96
N ALA A 173 18.53 -7.22 -10.03
CA ALA A 173 18.68 -5.76 -10.15
C ALA A 173 19.22 -5.08 -8.88
N MET A 174 19.19 -5.76 -7.73
CA MET A 174 19.71 -5.25 -6.45
C MET A 174 21.14 -5.68 -6.14
N THR A 175 21.71 -6.62 -6.91
CA THR A 175 23.10 -7.07 -6.76
C THR A 175 24.05 -6.28 -7.65
#